data_bc998dc097a295cb1d33fa2c3d010e7b
#
_entry.id   bc998dc097a295cb1d33fa2c3d010e7b
#
_cell.length_a   1.000
_cell.length_b   1.000
_cell.length_c   1.000
_cell.angle_alpha   90.00
_cell.angle_beta   90.00
_cell.angle_gamma   90.00
#
_symmetry.space_group_name_H-M   'P 1'
#
loop_
_entity.id
_entity.type
_entity.pdbx_description
1 polymer ?
#
loop_
_entity_poly.entity_id
_entity_poly.type
_entity_poly.pdbx_seq_one_letter_code
_entity_poly.pdbx_strand_id
1 'polypeptide(L)'
;MNSKLIRNIVVAIAILAIGIFVKGKLSAMSTKEEIRDDRIKPRVKVIEVANDTIALPITIYGKLNATERVDLLAEVSGTFLDGDAPFLEGVAFRKGQIMLQLDNAEAQANVMGLKGSFINSVLAILPDLNADYPDAYVAWEAYYDALSLNSSLVPMPKTATKLEKFLIARGIPTAYYQVKSAEERLEK
;
A
#
# COMPACT_ATOMS: atom_id res chain seq x y z
N MET A 1 40.06 -115.22 25.85
CA MET A 1 40.01 -114.00 25.00
C MET A 1 40.60 -112.90 25.88
N ASN A 2 41.72 -112.32 25.48
CA ASN A 2 42.57 -111.49 26.36
C ASN A 2 41.86 -110.16 26.72
N SER A 3 41.54 -109.96 27.99
CA SER A 3 40.96 -108.78 28.58
C SER A 3 41.65 -107.42 28.16
N LYS A 4 42.96 -107.54 27.88
CA LYS A 4 43.78 -106.39 27.36
C LYS A 4 43.42 -106.00 25.91
N LEU A 5 43.08 -107.00 25.06
CA LEU A 5 42.71 -106.78 23.66
C LEU A 5 41.34 -106.06 23.56
N ILE A 6 40.37 -106.48 24.38
CA ILE A 6 39.06 -105.89 24.44
C ILE A 6 39.11 -104.39 24.93
N ARG A 7 39.94 -104.12 25.91
CA ARG A 7 40.18 -102.80 26.43
C ARG A 7 40.79 -101.87 25.37
N ASN A 8 41.78 -102.38 24.63
CA ASN A 8 42.42 -101.58 23.58
C ASN A 8 41.43 -101.26 22.40
N ILE A 9 40.58 -102.25 22.05
CA ILE A 9 39.56 -102.04 21.02
C ILE A 9 38.50 -100.97 21.47
N VAL A 10 38.09 -101.06 22.72
CA VAL A 10 37.13 -100.08 23.27
C VAL A 10 37.76 -98.70 23.32
N VAL A 11 39.01 -98.57 23.69
CA VAL A 11 39.73 -97.28 23.67
C VAL A 11 39.83 -96.70 22.24
N ALA A 12 40.18 -97.59 21.28
CA ALA A 12 40.28 -97.18 19.87
C ALA A 12 38.94 -96.66 19.32
N ILE A 13 37.85 -97.39 19.63
CA ILE A 13 36.50 -96.97 19.22
C ILE A 13 36.11 -95.64 19.90
N ALA A 14 36.45 -95.42 21.19
CA ALA A 14 36.18 -94.18 21.89
C ALA A 14 36.95 -92.99 21.27
N ILE A 15 38.23 -93.20 20.89
CA ILE A 15 39.02 -92.15 20.23
C ILE A 15 38.40 -91.80 18.84
N LEU A 16 37.99 -92.85 18.10
CA LEU A 16 37.37 -92.65 16.79
C LEU A 16 35.99 -91.88 16.88
N ALA A 17 35.20 -92.24 17.89
CA ALA A 17 33.93 -91.55 18.17
C ALA A 17 34.16 -90.08 18.56
N ILE A 18 35.14 -89.77 19.36
CA ILE A 18 35.55 -88.41 19.73
C ILE A 18 36.01 -87.65 18.48
N GLY A 19 36.84 -88.27 17.62
CA GLY A 19 37.32 -87.67 16.39
C GLY A 19 36.15 -87.25 15.43
N ILE A 20 35.18 -88.18 15.29
CA ILE A 20 33.96 -87.87 14.47
C ILE A 20 33.13 -86.73 15.10
N PHE A 21 33.00 -86.76 16.41
CA PHE A 21 32.24 -85.72 17.12
C PHE A 21 32.88 -84.32 17.00
N VAL A 22 34.21 -84.29 17.16
CA VAL A 22 34.98 -83.04 16.99
C VAL A 22 34.90 -82.52 15.54
N LYS A 23 35.03 -83.40 14.57
CA LYS A 23 34.90 -83.08 13.13
C LYS A 23 33.48 -82.48 12.88
N GLY A 24 32.44 -83.10 13.41
CA GLY A 24 31.06 -82.62 13.27
C GLY A 24 30.88 -81.22 13.85
N LYS A 25 31.46 -80.98 15.04
CA LYS A 25 31.41 -79.65 15.63
C LYS A 25 32.22 -78.58 14.87
N LEU A 26 33.42 -78.93 14.42
CA LEU A 26 34.24 -78.02 13.62
C LEU A 26 33.61 -77.75 12.27
N SER A 27 33.00 -78.71 11.60
CA SER A 27 32.32 -78.56 10.34
C SER A 27 31.09 -77.67 10.48
N ALA A 28 30.40 -77.74 11.63
CA ALA A 28 29.29 -76.85 11.94
C ALA A 28 29.71 -75.39 12.28
N MET A 29 30.94 -75.21 12.76
CA MET A 29 31.53 -73.88 13.01
C MET A 29 32.25 -73.32 11.78
N SER A 30 32.59 -74.12 10.80
CA SER A 30 33.04 -73.61 9.50
C SER A 30 31.80 -73.10 8.75
N THR A 31 31.42 -71.92 9.08
CA THR A 31 30.51 -71.18 8.26
C THR A 31 31.13 -71.15 6.86
N LYS A 32 30.50 -71.82 5.93
CA LYS A 32 30.84 -71.70 4.52
C LYS A 32 30.72 -70.22 4.18
N GLU A 33 31.86 -69.56 4.14
CA GLU A 33 31.90 -68.21 3.59
C GLU A 33 31.45 -68.41 2.13
N GLU A 34 30.16 -68.19 1.94
CA GLU A 34 29.58 -68.03 0.63
C GLU A 34 30.35 -66.85 0.06
N ILE A 35 31.32 -67.12 -0.84
CA ILE A 35 31.92 -66.05 -1.63
C ILE A 35 30.75 -65.43 -2.36
N ARG A 36 30.16 -64.47 -1.74
CA ARG A 36 29.26 -63.49 -2.43
C ARG A 36 30.18 -62.95 -3.53
N ASP A 37 29.94 -63.40 -4.73
CA ASP A 37 30.46 -62.76 -5.93
C ASP A 37 29.80 -61.31 -5.92
N ASP A 38 30.37 -60.54 -5.01
CA ASP A 38 30.02 -59.11 -4.88
C ASP A 38 30.75 -58.39 -6.03
N ARG A 39 30.53 -58.90 -7.25
CA ARG A 39 30.81 -58.12 -8.43
C ARG A 39 29.92 -56.85 -8.24
N ILE A 40 30.58 -55.84 -7.76
CA ILE A 40 29.99 -54.50 -7.69
C ILE A 40 29.46 -54.23 -9.10
N LYS A 41 28.19 -54.54 -9.31
CA LYS A 41 27.53 -54.17 -10.56
C LYS A 41 27.59 -52.65 -10.60
N PRO A 42 28.32 -52.03 -11.52
CA PRO A 42 28.38 -50.60 -11.59
C PRO A 42 26.95 -50.09 -11.72
N ARG A 43 26.49 -49.32 -10.72
CA ARG A 43 25.20 -48.67 -10.80
C ARG A 43 25.35 -47.54 -11.80
N VAL A 44 24.97 -47.79 -13.01
CA VAL A 44 24.81 -46.72 -14.02
C VAL A 44 23.49 -46.06 -13.80
N LYS A 45 23.55 -44.74 -13.65
CA LYS A 45 22.35 -43.91 -13.62
C LYS A 45 21.81 -43.89 -15.05
N VAL A 46 20.75 -44.61 -15.30
CA VAL A 46 20.04 -44.55 -16.57
C VAL A 46 18.92 -43.55 -16.44
N ILE A 47 18.77 -42.71 -17.43
CA ILE A 47 17.65 -41.82 -17.59
C ILE A 47 16.85 -42.38 -18.76
N GLU A 48 15.61 -42.70 -18.48
CA GLU A 48 14.65 -43.06 -19.53
C GLU A 48 14.35 -41.83 -20.35
N VAL A 49 14.73 -41.83 -21.60
CA VAL A 49 14.46 -40.70 -22.51
C VAL A 49 13.06 -40.88 -23.05
N ALA A 50 12.12 -40.10 -22.53
CA ALA A 50 10.83 -39.95 -23.15
C ALA A 50 10.87 -38.78 -24.12
N ASN A 51 10.31 -38.97 -25.30
CA ASN A 51 10.10 -37.86 -26.24
C ASN A 51 8.91 -37.03 -25.70
N ASP A 52 9.22 -35.89 -25.11
CA ASP A 52 8.24 -34.96 -24.60
C ASP A 52 8.47 -33.58 -25.23
N THR A 53 7.42 -32.80 -25.25
CA THR A 53 7.49 -31.40 -25.73
C THR A 53 8.02 -30.56 -24.58
N ILE A 54 9.25 -30.08 -24.73
CA ILE A 54 9.85 -29.18 -23.74
C ILE A 54 9.41 -27.75 -24.09
N ALA A 55 8.62 -27.15 -23.18
CA ALA A 55 8.37 -25.74 -23.24
C ALA A 55 9.67 -24.98 -22.90
N LEU A 56 10.23 -24.29 -23.87
CA LEU A 56 11.40 -23.45 -23.65
C LEU A 56 10.93 -22.11 -23.05
N PRO A 57 11.20 -21.82 -21.76
CA PRO A 57 10.84 -20.54 -21.19
C PRO A 57 11.74 -19.46 -21.81
N ILE A 58 11.12 -18.52 -22.54
CA ILE A 58 11.78 -17.32 -23.03
C ILE A 58 11.59 -16.24 -21.98
N THR A 59 12.67 -15.88 -21.29
CA THR A 59 12.67 -14.76 -20.35
C THR A 59 12.94 -13.47 -21.11
N ILE A 60 11.99 -12.56 -21.08
CA ILE A 60 12.10 -11.26 -21.72
C ILE A 60 12.09 -10.20 -20.63
N TYR A 61 13.01 -9.28 -20.66
CA TYR A 61 13.02 -8.11 -19.82
C TYR A 61 12.21 -7.00 -20.46
N GLY A 62 11.27 -6.44 -19.74
CA GLY A 62 10.44 -5.32 -20.20
C GLY A 62 10.23 -4.30 -19.09
N LYS A 63 9.95 -3.07 -19.46
CA LYS A 63 9.57 -2.00 -18.56
C LYS A 63 8.05 -1.90 -18.55
N LEU A 64 7.43 -2.03 -17.37
CA LEU A 64 6.02 -1.72 -17.20
C LEU A 64 5.83 -0.22 -17.15
N ASN A 65 5.00 0.30 -18.04
CA ASN A 65 4.54 1.68 -18.00
C ASN A 65 3.04 1.68 -17.72
N ALA A 66 2.58 2.66 -16.97
CA ALA A 66 1.15 2.86 -16.77
C ALA A 66 0.47 3.16 -18.12
N THR A 67 -0.67 2.54 -18.38
CA THR A 67 -1.49 2.78 -19.57
C THR A 67 -2.09 4.19 -19.53
N GLU A 68 -2.46 4.63 -18.32
CA GLU A 68 -2.99 5.96 -18.06
C GLU A 68 -2.16 6.59 -16.94
N ARG A 69 -1.77 7.83 -17.15
CA ARG A 69 -1.06 8.65 -16.17
C ARG A 69 -1.76 9.99 -16.08
N VAL A 70 -2.08 10.37 -14.87
CA VAL A 70 -2.65 11.68 -14.56
C VAL A 70 -1.69 12.41 -13.63
N ASP A 71 -1.26 13.59 -14.06
CA ASP A 71 -0.44 14.47 -13.22
C ASP A 71 -1.41 15.39 -12.44
N LEU A 72 -1.43 15.25 -11.13
CA LEU A 72 -2.25 16.07 -10.23
C LEU A 72 -1.43 17.29 -9.82
N LEU A 73 -1.94 18.48 -10.14
CA LEU A 73 -1.34 19.74 -9.75
C LEU A 73 -2.22 20.38 -8.69
N ALA A 74 -1.63 20.71 -7.56
CA ALA A 74 -2.31 21.52 -6.55
C ALA A 74 -2.33 22.98 -6.99
N GLU A 75 -3.49 23.62 -6.96
CA GLU A 75 -3.66 25.05 -7.27
C GLU A 75 -3.29 25.97 -6.08
N VAL A 76 -3.22 25.38 -4.89
CA VAL A 76 -2.86 26.07 -3.64
C VAL A 76 -1.63 25.46 -3.01
N SER A 77 -0.85 26.30 -2.33
CA SER A 77 0.29 25.83 -1.54
C SER A 77 -0.19 25.49 -0.13
N GLY A 78 0.28 24.39 0.41
CA GLY A 78 -0.04 23.95 1.76
C GLY A 78 0.81 22.77 2.18
N THR A 79 0.69 22.38 3.44
CA THR A 79 1.33 21.16 3.96
C THR A 79 0.43 19.97 3.66
N PHE A 80 1.02 18.88 3.19
CA PHE A 80 0.29 17.65 2.97
C PHE A 80 -0.13 17.03 4.30
N LEU A 81 -1.40 16.69 4.39
CA LEU A 81 -1.97 15.86 5.44
C LEU A 81 -2.24 14.47 4.86
N ASP A 82 -2.11 13.45 5.71
CA ASP A 82 -2.43 12.09 5.31
C ASP A 82 -3.92 11.98 4.97
N GLY A 83 -4.22 11.31 3.85
CA GLY A 83 -5.57 10.97 3.46
C GLY A 83 -6.07 9.70 4.16
N ASP A 84 -7.10 9.06 3.59
CA ASP A 84 -7.67 7.80 4.12
C ASP A 84 -6.69 6.62 4.08
N ALA A 85 -5.69 6.69 3.22
CA ALA A 85 -4.62 5.70 3.09
C ALA A 85 -3.29 6.40 2.80
N PRO A 86 -2.15 5.79 3.16
CA PRO A 86 -0.85 6.37 2.88
C PRO A 86 -0.63 6.52 1.37
N PHE A 87 -0.19 7.69 0.94
CA PHE A 87 0.09 7.96 -0.47
C PHE A 87 1.48 7.43 -0.85
N LEU A 88 1.55 6.12 -1.14
CA LEU A 88 2.78 5.40 -1.47
C LEU A 88 2.61 4.63 -2.79
N GLU A 89 3.74 4.35 -3.43
CA GLU A 89 3.73 3.51 -4.65
C GLU A 89 3.15 2.12 -4.37
N GLY A 90 2.26 1.67 -5.23
CA GLY A 90 1.60 0.36 -5.13
C GLY A 90 0.33 0.33 -4.28
N VAL A 91 -0.04 1.44 -3.63
CA VAL A 91 -1.31 1.53 -2.89
C VAL A 91 -2.46 1.75 -3.87
N ALA A 92 -3.51 0.94 -3.74
CA ALA A 92 -4.71 1.06 -4.54
C ALA A 92 -5.74 2.00 -3.87
N PHE A 93 -6.30 2.92 -4.66
CA PHE A 93 -7.35 3.82 -4.21
C PHE A 93 -8.69 3.49 -4.88
N ARG A 94 -9.78 3.74 -4.17
CA ARG A 94 -11.14 3.56 -4.67
C ARG A 94 -11.71 4.90 -5.13
N LYS A 95 -12.68 4.85 -6.03
CA LYS A 95 -13.40 6.07 -6.45
C LYS A 95 -14.06 6.76 -5.24
N GLY A 96 -13.76 8.05 -5.06
CA GLY A 96 -14.24 8.86 -3.94
C GLY A 96 -13.39 8.81 -2.67
N GLN A 97 -12.31 8.04 -2.66
CA GLN A 97 -11.38 8.00 -1.55
C GLN A 97 -10.44 9.21 -1.59
N ILE A 98 -10.22 9.84 -0.43
CA ILE A 98 -9.30 10.96 -0.30
C ILE A 98 -7.87 10.42 -0.39
N MET A 99 -7.16 10.83 -1.43
CA MET A 99 -5.77 10.44 -1.66
C MET A 99 -4.80 11.33 -0.89
N LEU A 100 -5.03 12.64 -0.98
CA LEU A 100 -4.22 13.68 -0.35
C LEU A 100 -5.12 14.79 0.14
N GLN A 101 -4.78 15.36 1.26
CA GLN A 101 -5.42 16.55 1.79
C GLN A 101 -4.34 17.61 2.04
N LEU A 102 -4.65 18.86 1.72
CA LEU A 102 -3.78 19.98 2.03
C LEU A 102 -4.29 20.69 3.28
N ASP A 103 -3.36 21.07 4.14
CA ASP A 103 -3.68 21.99 5.23
C ASP A 103 -3.99 23.35 4.64
N ASN A 104 -5.24 23.78 4.77
CA ASN A 104 -5.74 25.04 4.23
C ASN A 104 -5.94 26.11 5.32
N ALA A 105 -5.42 25.92 6.52
CA ALA A 105 -5.61 26.84 7.65
C ALA A 105 -5.16 28.27 7.31
N GLU A 106 -4.04 28.42 6.62
CA GLU A 106 -3.55 29.75 6.17
C GLU A 106 -4.51 30.38 5.14
N ALA A 107 -4.98 29.60 4.18
CA ALA A 107 -5.93 30.08 3.17
C ALA A 107 -7.26 30.48 3.81
N GLN A 108 -7.76 29.70 4.78
CA GLN A 108 -8.94 30.03 5.56
C GLN A 108 -8.76 31.34 6.35
N ALA A 109 -7.63 31.50 7.02
CA ALA A 109 -7.33 32.73 7.75
C ALA A 109 -7.28 33.96 6.83
N ASN A 110 -6.70 33.81 5.63
CA ASN A 110 -6.70 34.86 4.62
C ASN A 110 -8.11 35.24 4.16
N VAL A 111 -8.96 34.25 3.85
CA VAL A 111 -10.37 34.47 3.49
C VAL A 111 -11.10 35.22 4.60
N MET A 112 -10.94 34.82 5.87
CA MET A 112 -11.53 35.47 7.02
C MET A 112 -11.06 36.93 7.16
N GLY A 113 -9.78 37.21 6.93
CA GLY A 113 -9.21 38.55 6.95
C GLY A 113 -9.78 39.43 5.85
N LEU A 114 -9.93 38.92 4.64
CA LEU A 114 -10.56 39.66 3.51
C LEU A 114 -12.03 39.89 3.77
N LYS A 115 -12.77 38.92 4.31
CA LYS A 115 -14.17 39.09 4.72
C LYS A 115 -14.34 40.18 5.78
N GLY A 116 -13.51 40.18 6.81
CA GLY A 116 -13.52 41.19 7.84
C GLY A 116 -13.28 42.57 7.27
N SER A 117 -12.34 42.74 6.37
CA SER A 117 -12.07 43.99 5.68
C SER A 117 -13.24 44.43 4.80
N PHE A 118 -13.86 43.50 4.09
CA PHE A 118 -15.05 43.78 3.27
C PHE A 118 -16.24 44.21 4.14
N ILE A 119 -16.56 43.49 5.22
CA ILE A 119 -17.63 43.81 6.16
C ILE A 119 -17.43 45.22 6.73
N ASN A 120 -16.20 45.56 7.14
CA ASN A 120 -15.87 46.90 7.62
C ASN A 120 -16.07 47.97 6.53
N SER A 121 -15.73 47.67 5.28
CA SER A 121 -15.95 48.59 4.16
C SER A 121 -17.44 48.82 3.90
N VAL A 122 -18.28 47.79 4.00
CA VAL A 122 -19.73 47.89 3.88
C VAL A 122 -20.32 48.73 5.05
N LEU A 123 -19.86 48.45 6.28
CA LEU A 123 -20.30 49.22 7.45
C LEU A 123 -19.96 50.70 7.31
N ALA A 124 -18.76 51.00 6.79
CA ALA A 124 -18.30 52.39 6.63
C ALA A 124 -19.13 53.23 5.66
N ILE A 125 -19.81 52.61 4.68
CA ILE A 125 -20.65 53.33 3.72
C ILE A 125 -22.10 53.47 4.16
N LEU A 126 -22.58 52.72 5.16
CA LEU A 126 -23.99 52.76 5.60
C LEU A 126 -24.44 54.16 6.01
N PRO A 127 -23.67 54.98 6.75
CA PRO A 127 -24.07 56.37 7.05
C PRO A 127 -24.26 57.24 5.80
N ASP A 128 -23.34 57.12 4.83
CA ASP A 128 -23.42 57.85 3.56
C ASP A 128 -24.67 57.40 2.74
N LEU A 129 -24.97 56.09 2.76
CA LEU A 129 -26.17 55.55 2.10
C LEU A 129 -27.44 56.05 2.75
N ASN A 130 -27.49 56.13 4.07
CA ASN A 130 -28.66 56.66 4.78
C ASN A 130 -28.92 58.13 4.45
N ALA A 131 -27.87 58.94 4.27
CA ALA A 131 -27.99 60.36 3.97
C ALA A 131 -28.32 60.63 2.50
N ASP A 132 -27.61 59.97 1.56
CA ASP A 132 -27.64 60.33 0.13
C ASP A 132 -28.50 59.38 -0.73
N TYR A 133 -28.74 58.14 -0.25
CA TYR A 133 -29.46 57.07 -0.97
C TYR A 133 -30.41 56.28 -0.07
N PRO A 134 -31.43 56.92 0.57
CA PRO A 134 -32.29 56.27 1.56
C PRO A 134 -33.06 55.07 0.99
N ASP A 135 -33.38 55.06 -0.29
CA ASP A 135 -34.06 53.93 -0.96
C ASP A 135 -33.19 52.67 -1.02
N ALA A 136 -31.88 52.86 -1.08
CA ALA A 136 -30.92 51.73 -1.12
C ALA A 136 -30.44 51.31 0.27
N TYR A 137 -30.52 52.20 1.25
CA TYR A 137 -30.02 51.99 2.61
C TYR A 137 -30.59 50.71 3.23
N VAL A 138 -31.90 50.49 3.18
CA VAL A 138 -32.57 49.34 3.78
C VAL A 138 -32.05 48.03 3.20
N ALA A 139 -31.80 47.98 1.88
CA ALA A 139 -31.27 46.79 1.23
C ALA A 139 -29.82 46.53 1.62
N TRP A 140 -29.00 47.57 1.81
CA TRP A 140 -27.60 47.45 2.21
C TRP A 140 -27.43 47.16 3.70
N GLU A 141 -28.33 47.68 4.56
CA GLU A 141 -28.39 47.33 5.97
C GLU A 141 -28.73 45.85 6.14
N ALA A 142 -29.78 45.37 5.47
CA ALA A 142 -30.13 43.93 5.48
C ALA A 142 -29.01 43.06 4.89
N TYR A 143 -28.27 43.53 3.88
CA TYR A 143 -27.10 42.85 3.33
C TYR A 143 -25.99 42.79 4.37
N TYR A 144 -25.69 43.87 5.06
CA TYR A 144 -24.68 43.91 6.13
C TYR A 144 -25.02 42.91 7.25
N ASP A 145 -26.27 42.85 7.68
CA ASP A 145 -26.72 41.92 8.72
C ASP A 145 -26.63 40.46 8.29
N ALA A 146 -26.72 40.19 6.98
CA ALA A 146 -26.54 38.82 6.43
C ALA A 146 -25.08 38.41 6.26
N LEU A 147 -24.12 39.37 6.34
CA LEU A 147 -22.70 39.06 6.22
C LEU A 147 -22.16 38.38 7.48
N SER A 148 -21.36 37.34 7.29
CA SER A 148 -20.70 36.59 8.37
C SER A 148 -19.31 36.16 7.93
N LEU A 149 -18.37 36.07 8.87
CA LEU A 149 -17.05 35.57 8.63
C LEU A 149 -17.05 34.08 8.29
N ASN A 150 -18.04 33.34 8.82
CA ASN A 150 -18.05 31.87 8.76
C ASN A 150 -18.97 31.31 7.65
N SER A 151 -19.77 32.14 7.00
CA SER A 151 -20.65 31.72 5.91
C SER A 151 -20.09 32.19 4.57
N SER A 152 -20.51 31.53 3.50
CA SER A 152 -20.18 31.96 2.13
C SER A 152 -20.69 33.37 1.85
N LEU A 153 -19.97 34.10 1.00
CA LEU A 153 -20.27 35.51 0.69
C LEU A 153 -21.62 35.64 -0.05
N VAL A 154 -22.53 36.43 0.54
CA VAL A 154 -23.85 36.69 -0.04
C VAL A 154 -23.71 37.62 -1.26
N PRO A 155 -24.48 37.40 -2.35
CA PRO A 155 -24.48 38.31 -3.50
C PRO A 155 -24.85 39.74 -3.12
N MET A 156 -24.11 40.71 -3.68
CA MET A 156 -24.41 42.14 -3.44
C MET A 156 -25.82 42.53 -3.92
N PRO A 157 -26.50 43.44 -3.24
CA PRO A 157 -27.77 44.00 -3.70
C PRO A 157 -27.63 44.64 -5.08
N LYS A 158 -28.68 44.52 -5.90
CA LYS A 158 -28.74 45.20 -7.19
C LYS A 158 -28.82 46.71 -6.95
N THR A 159 -28.04 47.49 -7.69
CA THR A 159 -27.91 48.93 -7.48
C THR A 159 -28.23 49.73 -8.73
N ALA A 160 -28.77 50.96 -8.55
CA ALA A 160 -28.91 51.89 -9.64
C ALA A 160 -27.57 52.48 -10.06
N THR A 161 -27.44 52.88 -11.33
CA THR A 161 -26.18 53.37 -11.93
C THR A 161 -25.48 54.48 -11.14
N LYS A 162 -26.24 55.38 -10.49
CA LYS A 162 -25.66 56.44 -9.68
C LYS A 162 -24.99 55.93 -8.41
N LEU A 163 -25.66 55.00 -7.72
CA LEU A 163 -25.11 54.32 -6.54
C LEU A 163 -23.93 53.42 -6.88
N GLU A 164 -23.97 52.75 -8.03
CA GLU A 164 -22.89 51.89 -8.50
C GLU A 164 -21.56 52.66 -8.59
N LYS A 165 -21.57 53.86 -9.18
CA LYS A 165 -20.37 54.70 -9.26
C LYS A 165 -19.84 55.09 -7.89
N PHE A 166 -20.73 55.38 -6.93
CA PHE A 166 -20.35 55.66 -5.55
C PHE A 166 -19.69 54.47 -4.90
N LEU A 167 -20.25 53.25 -5.03
CA LEU A 167 -19.70 52.02 -4.48
C LEU A 167 -18.36 51.70 -5.10
N ILE A 168 -18.19 51.93 -6.43
CA ILE A 168 -16.91 51.76 -7.11
C ILE A 168 -15.86 52.73 -6.53
N ALA A 169 -16.22 53.97 -6.33
CA ALA A 169 -15.34 54.97 -5.75
C ALA A 169 -14.91 54.63 -4.31
N ARG A 170 -15.76 53.92 -3.55
CA ARG A 170 -15.50 53.43 -2.21
C ARG A 170 -14.81 52.07 -2.21
N GLY A 171 -14.53 51.45 -3.37
CA GLY A 171 -13.81 50.16 -3.50
C GLY A 171 -14.63 48.94 -3.12
N ILE A 172 -15.95 49.06 -2.88
CA ILE A 172 -16.79 47.94 -2.45
C ILE A 172 -16.78 46.77 -3.42
N PRO A 173 -17.00 46.96 -4.75
CA PRO A 173 -16.93 45.83 -5.69
C PRO A 173 -15.57 45.16 -5.73
N THR A 174 -14.51 45.93 -5.62
CA THR A 174 -13.15 45.41 -5.61
C THR A 174 -12.93 44.46 -4.40
N ALA A 175 -13.31 44.92 -3.21
CA ALA A 175 -13.21 44.12 -1.99
C ALA A 175 -14.12 42.89 -2.05
N TYR A 176 -15.33 42.99 -2.60
CA TYR A 176 -16.22 41.85 -2.83
C TYR A 176 -15.58 40.75 -3.70
N TYR A 177 -15.05 41.13 -4.86
CA TYR A 177 -14.43 40.16 -5.78
C TYR A 177 -13.12 39.59 -5.25
N GLN A 178 -12.40 40.33 -4.39
CA GLN A 178 -11.24 39.80 -3.69
C GLN A 178 -11.62 38.65 -2.75
N VAL A 179 -12.68 38.87 -1.92
CA VAL A 179 -13.20 37.82 -1.06
C VAL A 179 -13.69 36.63 -1.89
N LYS A 180 -14.50 36.88 -2.92
CA LYS A 180 -15.06 35.84 -3.77
C LYS A 180 -13.97 34.98 -4.43
N SER A 181 -12.94 35.63 -4.97
CA SER A 181 -11.79 34.93 -5.56
C SER A 181 -11.02 34.08 -4.53
N ALA A 182 -10.91 34.58 -3.30
CA ALA A 182 -10.25 33.84 -2.23
C ALA A 182 -11.08 32.61 -1.76
N GLU A 183 -12.43 32.76 -1.69
CA GLU A 183 -13.33 31.63 -1.41
C GLU A 183 -13.25 30.56 -2.50
N GLU A 184 -13.30 30.94 -3.78
CA GLU A 184 -13.21 30.01 -4.91
C GLU A 184 -11.87 29.24 -4.96
N ARG A 185 -10.79 29.86 -4.45
CA ARG A 185 -9.50 29.17 -4.31
C ARG A 185 -9.48 28.18 -3.17
N LEU A 186 -10.25 28.42 -2.12
CA LEU A 186 -10.33 27.54 -0.96
C LEU A 186 -11.19 26.30 -1.23
N GLU A 187 -12.17 26.40 -2.14
CA GLU A 187 -13.06 25.28 -2.51
C GLU A 187 -12.44 24.30 -3.51
N LYS A 188 -11.36 24.68 -4.19
CA LYS A 188 -10.64 23.83 -5.17
C LYS A 188 -9.60 22.95 -4.52
#